data_7553de0b455dad63a98606b39a2e07d4
#
_entry.id   7553de0b455dad63a98606b39a2e07d4
#
_cell.length_a   1.000
_cell.length_b   1.000
_cell.length_c   1.000
_cell.angle_alpha   90.00
_cell.angle_beta   90.00
_cell.angle_gamma   90.00
#
_symmetry.space_group_name_H-M   'P 1'
#
loop_
_entity.id
_entity.type
_entity.pdbx_description
1 polymer ?
#
loop_
_entity_poly.entity_id
_entity_poly.type
_entity_poly.pdbx_seq_one_letter_code
_entity_poly.pdbx_strand_id
1 'polypeptide(L)' 'GGGREVVIRVHPEMARHIEAEEREGLERLQSLVARKVAVQGMPSYHREQYDLMFR' A
#
# COMPACT_ATOMS: atom_id res chain seq x y z
N GLY A 1 -1.10 -6.68 21.16
CA GLY A 1 -1.38 -6.61 20.33
C GLY A 1 -1.37 -6.83 18.89
N GLY A 2 -1.75 -7.53 18.30
CA GLY A 2 -1.77 -7.98 17.04
C GLY A 2 -1.51 -6.95 16.00
N GLY A 3 -0.87 -7.31 15.03
CA GLY A 3 -0.46 -6.48 14.00
C GLY A 3 -1.62 -5.81 13.31
N ARG A 4 -1.63 -4.52 13.42
CA ARG A 4 -2.52 -3.73 12.60
C ARG A 4 -1.84 -3.51 11.27
N GLU A 5 -2.64 -3.50 10.24
CA GLU A 5 -2.14 -3.39 8.89
C GLU A 5 -2.83 -2.26 8.18
N VAL A 6 -2.07 -1.52 7.38
CA VAL A 6 -2.62 -0.51 6.47
C VAL A 6 -2.49 -1.08 5.07
N VAL A 7 -3.59 -1.14 4.35
CA VAL A 7 -3.60 -1.62 2.97
C VAL A 7 -3.87 -0.44 2.05
N ILE A 8 -2.94 -0.19 1.14
CA ILE A 8 -3.10 0.85 0.13
C ILE A 8 -3.66 0.16 -1.11
N ARG A 9 -4.89 0.51 -1.48
CA ARG A 9 -5.54 -0.09 -2.65
C ARG A 9 -5.50 0.88 -3.80
N VAL A 10 -4.97 0.44 -4.91
CA VAL A 10 -4.74 1.27 -6.09
C VAL A 10 -4.93 0.45 -7.36
N HIS A 11 -4.89 1.11 -8.51
CA HIS A 11 -4.90 0.41 -9.79
C HIS A 11 -3.71 -0.56 -9.85
N PRO A 12 -3.88 -1.74 -10.49
CA PRO A 12 -2.80 -2.74 -10.51
C PRO A 12 -1.47 -2.25 -11.07
N GLU A 13 -1.49 -1.39 -12.06
CA GLU A 13 -0.23 -0.84 -12.59
C GLU A 13 0.45 0.05 -11.56
N MET A 14 -0.32 0.80 -10.81
CA MET A 14 0.23 1.63 -9.75
C MET A 14 0.78 0.77 -8.62
N ALA A 15 0.08 -0.32 -8.29
CA ALA A 15 0.57 -1.25 -7.27
C ALA A 15 1.94 -1.81 -7.66
N ARG A 16 2.09 -2.22 -8.90
CA ARG A 16 3.37 -2.74 -9.38
C ARG A 16 4.46 -1.68 -9.33
N HIS A 17 4.12 -0.46 -9.72
CA HIS A 17 5.07 0.64 -9.69
C HIS A 17 5.53 0.92 -8.26
N ILE A 18 4.61 0.98 -7.33
CA ILE A 18 4.94 1.24 -5.93
C ILE A 18 5.85 0.15 -5.38
N GLU A 19 5.51 -1.11 -5.65
CA GLU A 19 6.31 -2.22 -5.15
C GLU A 19 7.70 -2.27 -5.78
N ALA A 20 7.82 -1.88 -7.04
CA ALA A 20 9.10 -1.93 -7.75
C ALA A 20 9.97 -0.71 -7.45
N GLU A 21 9.38 0.48 -7.40
CA GLU A 21 10.13 1.73 -7.36
C GLU A 21 10.12 2.38 -5.98
N GLU A 22 9.12 2.09 -5.17
CA GLU A 22 8.94 2.77 -3.89
C GLU A 22 9.07 1.84 -2.70
N ARG A 23 9.74 0.70 -2.90
CA ARG A 23 9.86 -0.29 -1.83
C ARG A 23 10.52 0.27 -0.58
N GLU A 24 11.59 1.03 -0.76
CA GLU A 24 12.28 1.63 0.38
C GLU A 24 11.37 2.62 1.11
N GLY A 25 10.58 3.37 0.36
CA GLY A 25 9.62 4.30 0.96
C GLY A 25 8.58 3.57 1.78
N LEU A 26 8.09 2.43 1.29
CA LEU A 26 7.14 1.62 2.05
C LEU A 26 7.75 1.09 3.34
N GLU A 27 8.98 0.61 3.29
CA GLU A 27 9.66 0.09 4.47
C GLU A 27 9.88 1.19 5.50
N ARG A 28 10.26 2.37 5.03
CA ARG A 28 10.44 3.52 5.91
C ARG A 28 9.12 3.92 6.56
N LEU A 29 8.05 3.90 5.78
CA LEU A 29 6.72 4.23 6.29
C LEU A 29 6.29 3.23 7.36
N GLN A 30 6.54 1.94 7.13
CA GLN A 30 6.24 0.91 8.13
C GLN A 30 6.94 1.18 9.44
N SER A 31 8.21 1.60 9.38
CA SER A 31 8.95 1.94 10.58
C SER A 31 8.36 3.13 11.30
N LEU A 32 7.96 4.16 10.54
CA LEU A 32 7.41 5.37 11.13
C LEU A 32 6.07 5.16 11.80
N VAL A 33 5.21 4.38 11.19
CA VAL A 33 3.86 4.17 11.73
C VAL A 33 3.76 2.94 12.63
N ALA A 34 4.84 2.16 12.71
CA ALA A 34 4.88 0.92 13.50
C ALA A 34 3.76 -0.03 13.11
N ARG A 35 3.45 -0.11 11.83
CA ARG A 35 2.41 -0.98 11.29
C ARG A 35 2.88 -1.57 9.98
N LYS A 36 2.34 -2.73 9.66
CA LYS A 36 2.58 -3.32 8.35
C LYS A 36 1.82 -2.52 7.29
N VAL A 37 2.49 -2.21 6.20
CA VAL A 37 1.89 -1.52 5.07
C VAL A 37 1.93 -2.46 3.86
N ALA A 38 0.78 -2.72 3.28
CA ALA A 38 0.66 -3.57 2.10
C ALA A 38 0.05 -2.77 0.96
N VAL A 39 0.34 -3.17 -0.26
CA VAL A 39 -0.22 -2.56 -1.46
C VAL A 39 -1.04 -3.61 -2.18
N GLN A 40 -2.25 -3.26 -2.56
CA GLN A 40 -3.14 -4.17 -3.26
C GLN A 40 -3.61 -3.54 -4.57
N GLY A 41 -3.46 -4.28 -5.67
CA GLY A 41 -3.96 -3.84 -6.96
C GLY A 41 -5.44 -4.16 -7.09
N MET A 42 -6.23 -3.16 -7.46
CA MET A 42 -7.68 -3.29 -7.63
C MET A 42 -8.03 -3.09 -9.09
N PRO A 43 -8.36 -4.16 -9.84
CA PRO A 43 -8.59 -4.05 -11.29
C PRO A 43 -9.70 -3.09 -11.68
N SER A 44 -10.66 -2.86 -10.80
CA SER A 44 -11.77 -1.97 -11.10
C SER A 44 -11.46 -0.50 -10.84
N TYR A 45 -10.31 -0.20 -10.29
CA TYR A 45 -9.94 1.18 -9.97
C TYR A 45 -9.39 1.90 -11.19
N HIS A 46 -9.68 3.19 -11.27
CA HIS A 46 -9.01 4.06 -12.23
C HIS A 46 -7.57 4.28 -11.80
N ARG A 47 -6.73 4.71 -12.72
CA ARG A 47 -5.31 4.92 -12.43
C ARG A 47 -5.06 5.90 -11.29
N GLU A 48 -5.92 6.89 -11.14
CA GLU A 48 -5.78 7.89 -10.09
C GLU A 48 -6.59 7.56 -8.85
N GLN A 49 -7.35 6.50 -8.88
CA GLN A 49 -8.18 6.11 -7.75
C GLN A 49 -7.34 5.36 -6.73
N TYR A 50 -7.54 5.71 -5.47
CA TYR A 50 -6.89 4.98 -4.39
C TYR A 50 -7.75 5.06 -3.14
N ASP A 51 -7.53 4.14 -2.22
CA ASP A 51 -8.05 4.28 -0.88
C ASP A 51 -7.15 3.54 0.10
N LEU A 52 -7.41 3.74 1.37
CA LEU A 52 -6.68 3.09 2.45
C LEU A 52 -7.66 2.27 3.26
N MET A 53 -7.23 1.07 3.63
CA MET A 53 -8.00 0.20 4.49
C MET A 53 -7.15 -0.15 5.70
N PHE A 54 -7.75 -0.08 6.86
CA PHE A 54 -7.08 -0.40 8.12
C PHE A 54 -7.65 -1.70 8.67
N ARG A 55 -6.75 -2.57 9.06
CA ARG A 55 -7.15 -3.86 9.62
C ARG A 55 -6.71 -3.99 11.06
#